data_80c3b043870e5a2624085c47f1b570ea
#
_entry.id   80c3b043870e5a2624085c47f1b570ea
#
_cell.length_a   1.000
_cell.length_b   1.000
_cell.length_c   1.000
_cell.angle_alpha   90.00
_cell.angle_beta   90.00
_cell.angle_gamma   90.00
#
_symmetry.space_group_name_H-M   'P 1'
#
loop_
_entity.id
_entity.type
_entity.pdbx_description
1 polymer ?
#
loop_
_entity_poly.entity_id
_entity_poly.type
_entity_poly.pdbx_seq_one_letter_code
_entity_poly.pdbx_strand_id
1 'polypeptide(L)'
;MSLTIVPAGKKLPEEFNVIVEIPAHSDPIKYEVDKDTGALFVDRFMMTSMHYPCNYGYVPETISDDGDPVDVLVVTPFPVAMGAVVQCRAIGVLKMTDEAGGDAKVLAVPIDKVLPIYKHWKTPEDIAPERLLQIQHFFEHYKDLEKGKWVKVQGWEGPESAKEEVLSGYERYKAESLKGE
;
A
#
# COMPACT_ATOMS: atom_id res chain seq x y z
N MET A 1 15.33 12.42 10.17
CA MET A 1 14.49 13.08 9.13
C MET A 1 13.10 12.55 9.33
N SER A 2 12.11 13.42 9.51
CA SER A 2 10.72 12.97 9.75
C SER A 2 10.05 12.60 8.42
N LEU A 3 9.37 11.47 8.36
CA LEU A 3 8.59 11.03 7.20
C LEU A 3 7.24 11.75 7.08
N THR A 4 6.79 12.42 8.15
CA THR A 4 5.51 13.16 8.17
C THR A 4 5.47 14.40 7.27
N ILE A 5 6.61 14.86 6.77
CA ILE A 5 6.70 16.01 5.85
C ILE A 5 6.64 15.63 4.38
N VAL A 6 6.52 14.35 4.07
CA VAL A 6 6.44 13.87 2.68
C VAL A 6 5.03 14.08 2.15
N PRO A 7 4.84 14.86 1.06
CA PRO A 7 3.52 15.07 0.49
C PRO A 7 3.04 13.85 -0.31
N ALA A 8 1.73 13.74 -0.50
CA ALA A 8 1.11 12.69 -1.33
C ALA A 8 1.62 12.68 -2.78
N GLY A 9 1.93 13.85 -3.31
CA GLY A 9 2.41 14.01 -4.68
C GLY A 9 1.81 15.24 -5.37
N LYS A 10 2.37 15.58 -6.53
CA LYS A 10 1.95 16.78 -7.30
C LYS A 10 0.94 16.49 -8.41
N LYS A 11 0.73 15.23 -8.77
CA LYS A 11 -0.08 14.82 -9.93
C LYS A 11 -1.13 13.77 -9.58
N LEU A 12 -1.72 13.87 -8.38
CA LEU A 12 -2.78 12.96 -7.95
C LEU A 12 -3.98 12.99 -8.90
N PRO A 13 -4.59 11.84 -9.14
CA PRO A 13 -4.22 10.50 -8.73
C PRO A 13 -3.28 9.76 -9.69
N GLU A 14 -2.75 10.42 -10.72
CA GLU A 14 -1.96 9.78 -11.78
C GLU A 14 -0.57 9.33 -11.30
N GLU A 15 0.08 10.15 -10.50
CA GLU A 15 1.38 9.89 -9.87
C GLU A 15 1.33 10.32 -8.41
N PHE A 16 1.81 9.47 -7.51
CA PHE A 16 1.81 9.71 -6.07
C PHE A 16 3.08 9.16 -5.41
N ASN A 17 3.39 9.67 -4.24
CA ASN A 17 4.48 9.18 -3.42
C ASN A 17 4.00 8.03 -2.53
N VAL A 18 4.84 7.02 -2.39
CA VAL A 18 4.64 5.92 -1.43
C VAL A 18 5.83 5.88 -0.48
N ILE A 19 5.56 5.91 0.81
CA ILE A 19 6.56 5.64 1.84
C ILE A 19 6.56 4.14 2.09
N VAL A 20 7.70 3.48 1.86
CA VAL A 20 7.84 2.04 2.09
C VAL A 20 8.05 1.78 3.57
N GLU A 21 7.18 0.98 4.18
CA GLU A 21 7.28 0.52 5.56
C GLU A 21 7.88 -0.87 5.66
N ILE A 22 7.53 -1.76 4.73
CA ILE A 22 7.93 -3.17 4.75
C ILE A 22 8.51 -3.53 3.38
N PRO A 23 9.81 -3.86 3.30
CA PRO A 23 10.42 -4.30 2.05
C PRO A 23 9.83 -5.62 1.53
N ALA A 24 9.83 -5.81 0.22
CA ALA A 24 9.49 -7.10 -0.38
C ALA A 24 10.37 -8.22 0.18
N HIS A 25 9.77 -9.38 0.43
CA HIS A 25 10.45 -10.59 0.90
C HIS A 25 11.11 -10.48 2.28
N SER A 26 10.80 -9.43 3.05
CA SER A 26 11.27 -9.31 4.43
C SER A 26 10.54 -10.30 5.37
N ASP A 27 11.11 -10.52 6.53
CA ASP A 27 10.51 -11.33 7.58
C ASP A 27 9.13 -10.80 7.98
N PRO A 28 8.26 -11.63 8.55
CA PRO A 28 6.88 -11.27 8.88
C PRO A 28 6.80 -10.36 10.11
N ILE A 29 7.37 -9.19 10.01
CA ILE A 29 7.30 -8.12 11.00
C ILE A 29 6.51 -6.97 10.38
N LYS A 30 5.44 -6.53 11.05
CA LYS A 30 4.70 -5.35 10.63
C LYS A 30 5.38 -4.11 11.19
N TYR A 31 5.78 -3.22 10.29
CA TYR A 31 6.30 -1.89 10.61
C TYR A 31 5.30 -0.83 10.20
N GLU A 32 5.20 0.21 10.99
CA GLU A 32 4.36 1.38 10.70
C GLU A 32 5.13 2.68 10.97
N VAL A 33 4.90 3.67 10.14
CA VAL A 33 5.37 5.04 10.41
C VAL A 33 4.43 5.69 11.41
N ASP A 34 4.96 6.03 12.56
CA ASP A 34 4.22 6.79 13.57
C ASP A 34 3.94 8.22 13.07
N LYS A 35 2.67 8.61 13.09
CA LYS A 35 2.18 9.89 12.52
C LYS A 35 2.70 11.12 13.27
N ASP A 36 3.00 10.98 14.56
CA ASP A 36 3.44 12.09 15.39
C ASP A 36 4.95 12.33 15.28
N THR A 37 5.72 11.27 15.28
CA THR A 37 7.19 11.33 15.28
C THR A 37 7.82 11.17 13.90
N GLY A 38 7.12 10.53 12.97
CA GLY A 38 7.64 10.14 11.65
C GLY A 38 8.71 9.06 11.71
N ALA A 39 8.80 8.32 12.81
CA ALA A 39 9.71 7.20 12.97
C ALA A 39 9.01 5.87 12.61
N LEU A 40 9.80 4.89 12.17
CA LEU A 40 9.32 3.54 11.97
C LEU A 40 9.26 2.79 13.30
N PHE A 41 8.07 2.29 13.62
CA PHE A 41 7.83 1.44 14.78
C PHE A 41 7.57 0.01 14.35
N VAL A 42 7.96 -0.94 15.18
CA VAL A 42 7.47 -2.31 15.09
C VAL A 42 6.06 -2.33 15.68
N ASP A 43 5.04 -2.51 14.85
CA ASP A 43 3.66 -2.68 15.29
C ASP A 43 3.52 -4.05 15.95
N ARG A 44 3.86 -5.12 15.23
CA ARG A 44 3.83 -6.48 15.76
C ARG A 44 4.68 -7.44 14.95
N PHE A 45 5.07 -8.55 15.59
CA PHE A 45 5.57 -9.74 14.91
C PHE A 45 4.36 -10.56 14.47
N MET A 46 4.28 -10.87 13.17
CA MET A 46 3.21 -11.68 12.63
C MET A 46 3.50 -13.15 12.89
N MET A 47 2.46 -13.92 13.17
CA MET A 47 2.61 -15.36 13.49
C MET A 47 2.72 -16.23 12.24
N THR A 48 2.52 -15.66 11.04
CA THR A 48 2.70 -16.38 9.78
C THR A 48 4.17 -16.68 9.49
N SER A 49 4.46 -17.73 8.73
CA SER A 49 5.79 -18.01 8.16
C SER A 49 5.97 -17.46 6.75
N MET A 50 4.96 -16.76 6.21
CA MET A 50 5.02 -16.13 4.89
C MET A 50 5.76 -14.78 4.95
N HIS A 51 6.43 -14.44 3.85
CA HIS A 51 7.04 -13.13 3.66
C HIS A 51 6.13 -12.21 2.85
N TYR A 52 6.21 -10.90 3.06
CA TYR A 52 5.50 -9.93 2.22
C TYR A 52 5.88 -10.11 0.75
N PRO A 53 4.92 -10.30 -0.17
CA PRO A 53 5.22 -10.63 -1.57
C PRO A 53 5.72 -9.44 -2.40
N CYS A 54 5.49 -8.22 -1.95
CA CYS A 54 5.95 -6.97 -2.56
C CYS A 54 6.24 -5.93 -1.49
N ASN A 55 6.85 -4.81 -1.86
CA ASN A 55 7.02 -3.73 -0.90
C ASN A 55 5.66 -3.23 -0.48
N TYR A 56 5.49 -3.01 0.81
CA TYR A 56 4.27 -2.51 1.42
C TYR A 56 4.53 -1.14 2.03
N GLY A 57 3.63 -0.22 1.81
CA GLY A 57 3.71 1.12 2.33
C GLY A 57 2.39 1.86 2.16
N TYR A 58 2.43 3.17 2.21
CA TYR A 58 1.23 3.99 2.15
C TYR A 58 1.45 5.29 1.37
N VAL A 59 0.35 5.90 0.93
CA VAL A 59 0.36 7.25 0.35
C VAL A 59 0.23 8.26 1.50
N PRO A 60 1.23 9.14 1.71
CA PRO A 60 1.12 10.19 2.73
C PRO A 60 -0.04 11.16 2.43
N GLU A 61 -0.50 11.88 3.43
CA GLU A 61 -1.63 12.81 3.32
C GLU A 61 -2.92 12.17 2.78
N THR A 62 -3.18 10.89 3.13
CA THR A 62 -4.42 10.18 2.79
C THR A 62 -5.04 9.54 4.02
N ILE A 63 -6.35 9.31 3.96
CA ILE A 63 -7.13 8.59 4.97
C ILE A 63 -8.10 7.65 4.25
N SER A 64 -8.00 6.35 4.51
CA SER A 64 -8.92 5.31 4.07
C SER A 64 -10.16 5.24 4.96
N ASP A 65 -11.10 4.36 4.63
CA ASP A 65 -12.36 4.20 5.36
C ASP A 65 -12.17 3.69 6.80
N ASP A 66 -11.06 3.00 7.08
CA ASP A 66 -10.66 2.52 8.41
C ASP A 66 -9.92 3.57 9.27
N GLY A 67 -9.63 4.75 8.69
CA GLY A 67 -8.92 5.85 9.36
C GLY A 67 -7.41 5.82 9.21
N ASP A 68 -6.85 4.79 8.58
CA ASP A 68 -5.43 4.70 8.25
C ASP A 68 -5.13 5.27 6.86
N PRO A 69 -3.87 5.60 6.54
CA PRO A 69 -3.49 6.01 5.19
C PRO A 69 -3.82 4.95 4.14
N VAL A 70 -3.95 5.36 2.89
CA VAL A 70 -4.16 4.43 1.76
C VAL A 70 -2.95 3.51 1.60
N ASP A 71 -3.16 2.22 1.77
CA ASP A 71 -2.15 1.17 1.64
C ASP A 71 -1.77 0.89 0.19
N VAL A 72 -0.49 0.70 -0.07
CA VAL A 72 0.05 0.44 -1.41
C VAL A 72 1.01 -0.73 -1.42
N LEU A 73 0.82 -1.60 -2.40
CA LEU A 73 1.73 -2.67 -2.78
C LEU A 73 2.57 -2.18 -3.96
N VAL A 74 3.86 -1.98 -3.74
CA VAL A 74 4.77 -1.50 -4.80
C VAL A 74 5.57 -2.67 -5.35
N VAL A 75 5.33 -3.00 -6.62
CA VAL A 75 6.07 -4.05 -7.31
C VAL A 75 7.36 -3.48 -7.89
N THR A 76 8.48 -4.09 -7.51
CA THR A 76 9.83 -3.74 -7.98
C THR A 76 10.65 -5.00 -8.21
N PRO A 77 11.73 -4.95 -9.01
CA PRO A 77 12.60 -6.12 -9.22
C PRO A 77 13.45 -6.47 -7.98
N PHE A 78 13.65 -5.51 -7.07
CA PHE A 78 14.41 -5.67 -5.84
C PHE A 78 13.66 -5.06 -4.66
N PRO A 79 13.86 -5.56 -3.43
CA PRO A 79 13.31 -4.92 -2.23
C PRO A 79 13.78 -3.46 -2.09
N VAL A 80 12.86 -2.59 -1.71
CA VAL A 80 13.15 -1.17 -1.43
C VAL A 80 13.36 -0.99 0.06
N ALA A 81 14.32 -0.16 0.44
CA ALA A 81 14.62 0.10 1.86
C ALA A 81 13.45 0.74 2.60
N MET A 82 13.26 0.37 3.86
CA MET A 82 12.31 1.02 4.77
C MET A 82 12.55 2.52 4.85
N GLY A 83 11.47 3.31 4.81
CA GLY A 83 11.52 4.77 4.87
C GLY A 83 11.87 5.43 3.53
N ALA A 84 12.17 4.67 2.49
CA ALA A 84 12.35 5.23 1.17
C ALA A 84 11.02 5.68 0.57
N VAL A 85 11.06 6.80 -0.15
CA VAL A 85 9.91 7.34 -0.89
C VAL A 85 10.05 6.93 -2.35
N VAL A 86 9.03 6.26 -2.88
CA VAL A 86 8.96 5.85 -4.28
C VAL A 86 7.84 6.62 -4.97
N GLN A 87 8.15 7.30 -6.07
CA GLN A 87 7.12 7.87 -6.92
C GLN A 87 6.49 6.75 -7.75
N CYS A 88 5.19 6.58 -7.61
CA CYS A 88 4.44 5.46 -8.17
C CYS A 88 3.28 5.92 -9.05
N ARG A 89 2.79 5.00 -9.86
CA ARG A 89 1.51 5.04 -10.54
C ARG A 89 0.73 3.77 -10.24
N ALA A 90 -0.58 3.90 -10.10
CA ALA A 90 -1.44 2.74 -9.87
C ALA A 90 -1.66 1.93 -11.14
N ILE A 91 -1.70 0.60 -11.01
CA ILE A 91 -2.11 -0.33 -12.07
C ILE A 91 -3.33 -1.16 -11.68
N GLY A 92 -3.73 -1.14 -10.41
CA GLY A 92 -4.91 -1.84 -9.92
C GLY A 92 -5.07 -1.72 -8.42
N VAL A 93 -6.04 -2.43 -7.87
CA VAL A 93 -6.32 -2.51 -6.44
C VAL A 93 -6.85 -3.88 -6.07
N LEU A 94 -6.37 -4.43 -4.97
CA LEU A 94 -6.93 -5.63 -4.35
C LEU A 94 -8.01 -5.20 -3.35
N LYS A 95 -9.26 -5.52 -3.65
CA LYS A 95 -10.37 -5.27 -2.73
C LYS A 95 -10.50 -6.41 -1.74
N MET A 96 -10.58 -6.05 -0.48
CA MET A 96 -10.75 -7.02 0.59
C MET A 96 -11.51 -6.41 1.76
N THR A 97 -11.98 -7.26 2.66
CA THR A 97 -12.60 -6.88 3.92
C THR A 97 -11.95 -7.67 5.04
N ASP A 98 -11.90 -7.10 6.21
CA ASP A 98 -11.46 -7.74 7.45
C ASP A 98 -12.40 -7.41 8.61
N GLU A 99 -12.00 -7.72 9.83
CA GLU A 99 -12.79 -7.46 11.03
C GLU A 99 -13.09 -5.97 11.27
N ALA A 100 -12.29 -5.08 10.71
CA ALA A 100 -12.48 -3.62 10.82
C ALA A 100 -13.34 -3.04 9.69
N GLY A 101 -13.58 -3.79 8.62
CA GLY A 101 -14.40 -3.36 7.47
C GLY A 101 -13.71 -3.47 6.13
N GLY A 102 -13.98 -2.52 5.23
CA GLY A 102 -13.36 -2.45 3.92
C GLY A 102 -11.86 -2.15 4.04
N ASP A 103 -11.05 -2.92 3.34
CA ASP A 103 -9.60 -2.77 3.29
C ASP A 103 -9.15 -2.95 1.84
N ALA A 104 -8.59 -1.91 1.24
CA ALA A 104 -8.13 -1.94 -0.13
C ALA A 104 -6.60 -1.79 -0.17
N LYS A 105 -5.93 -2.57 -1.02
CA LYS A 105 -4.49 -2.46 -1.24
C LYS A 105 -4.26 -2.02 -2.69
N VAL A 106 -3.86 -0.77 -2.87
CA VAL A 106 -3.51 -0.24 -4.20
C VAL A 106 -2.29 -0.98 -4.72
N LEU A 107 -2.37 -1.49 -5.95
CA LEU A 107 -1.27 -2.12 -6.66
C LEU A 107 -0.59 -1.09 -7.55
N ALA A 108 0.67 -0.84 -7.32
CA ALA A 108 1.42 0.20 -7.99
C ALA A 108 2.80 -0.26 -8.47
N VAL A 109 3.32 0.45 -9.43
CA VAL A 109 4.70 0.34 -9.90
C VAL A 109 5.35 1.72 -9.85
N PRO A 110 6.68 1.82 -9.76
CA PRO A 110 7.36 3.09 -9.90
C PRO A 110 7.02 3.76 -11.23
N ILE A 111 6.97 5.09 -11.26
CA ILE A 111 6.79 5.84 -12.50
C ILE A 111 7.90 5.53 -13.50
N ASP A 112 7.64 5.70 -14.79
CA ASP A 112 8.57 5.32 -15.87
C ASP A 112 9.94 6.01 -15.77
N LYS A 113 9.99 7.22 -15.20
CA LYS A 113 11.25 7.93 -14.92
C LYS A 113 12.13 7.21 -13.90
N VAL A 114 11.51 6.53 -12.93
CA VAL A 114 12.21 5.80 -11.85
C VAL A 114 12.53 4.38 -12.29
N LEU A 115 11.58 3.71 -12.97
CA LEU A 115 11.71 2.32 -13.40
C LEU A 115 11.04 2.10 -14.77
N PRO A 116 11.74 2.30 -15.89
CA PRO A 116 11.15 2.23 -17.23
C PRO A 116 10.79 0.82 -17.69
N ILE A 117 11.31 -0.24 -17.05
CA ILE A 117 11.03 -1.64 -17.49
C ILE A 117 9.57 -2.03 -17.36
N TYR A 118 8.79 -1.37 -16.48
CA TYR A 118 7.36 -1.62 -16.28
C TYR A 118 6.44 -0.63 -17.02
N LYS A 119 6.97 0.17 -17.94
CA LYS A 119 6.18 1.17 -18.69
C LYS A 119 4.96 0.60 -19.41
N HIS A 120 5.01 -0.68 -19.77
CA HIS A 120 3.92 -1.38 -20.46
C HIS A 120 2.84 -1.91 -19.51
N TRP A 121 3.12 -2.00 -18.23
CA TRP A 121 2.16 -2.45 -17.24
C TRP A 121 1.15 -1.34 -16.94
N LYS A 122 -0.12 -1.60 -17.24
CA LYS A 122 -1.24 -0.65 -17.08
C LYS A 122 -2.33 -1.19 -16.18
N THR A 123 -2.47 -2.53 -16.13
CA THR A 123 -3.49 -3.23 -15.36
C THR A 123 -2.88 -4.38 -14.57
N PRO A 124 -3.60 -4.96 -13.59
CA PRO A 124 -3.10 -6.13 -12.86
C PRO A 124 -2.74 -7.30 -13.77
N GLU A 125 -3.47 -7.50 -14.86
CA GLU A 125 -3.29 -8.60 -15.83
C GLU A 125 -1.97 -8.51 -16.60
N ASP A 126 -1.27 -7.38 -16.55
CA ASP A 126 0.09 -7.26 -17.11
C ASP A 126 1.16 -7.92 -16.23
N ILE A 127 0.81 -8.24 -14.99
CA ILE A 127 1.65 -9.03 -14.06
C ILE A 127 1.39 -10.52 -14.29
N ALA A 128 2.43 -11.35 -14.20
CA ALA A 128 2.28 -12.79 -14.28
C ALA A 128 1.18 -13.30 -13.33
N PRO A 129 0.23 -14.12 -13.80
CA PRO A 129 -0.89 -14.58 -12.98
C PRO A 129 -0.46 -15.23 -11.66
N GLU A 130 0.63 -15.99 -11.67
CA GLU A 130 1.18 -16.64 -10.48
C GLU A 130 1.63 -15.61 -9.42
N ARG A 131 2.10 -14.46 -9.87
CA ARG A 131 2.49 -13.36 -8.97
C ARG A 131 1.28 -12.71 -8.31
N LEU A 132 0.22 -12.48 -9.06
CA LEU A 132 -1.06 -11.96 -8.53
C LEU A 132 -1.67 -12.94 -7.53
N LEU A 133 -1.67 -14.24 -7.84
CA LEU A 133 -2.14 -15.28 -6.93
C LEU A 133 -1.31 -15.34 -5.65
N GLN A 134 0.00 -15.17 -5.73
CA GLN A 134 0.88 -15.14 -4.56
C GLN A 134 0.57 -13.94 -3.64
N ILE A 135 0.33 -12.76 -4.22
CA ILE A 135 -0.05 -11.56 -3.47
C ILE A 135 -1.41 -11.78 -2.80
N GLN A 136 -2.39 -12.26 -3.54
CA GLN A 136 -3.72 -12.53 -3.03
C GLN A 136 -3.68 -13.55 -1.88
N HIS A 137 -3.00 -14.69 -2.08
CA HIS A 137 -2.84 -15.73 -1.08
C HIS A 137 -2.20 -15.21 0.22
N PHE A 138 -1.19 -14.35 0.12
CA PHE A 138 -0.58 -13.73 1.30
C PHE A 138 -1.63 -12.98 2.13
N PHE A 139 -2.41 -12.10 1.51
CA PHE A 139 -3.41 -11.31 2.24
C PHE A 139 -4.61 -12.13 2.70
N GLU A 140 -4.96 -13.22 2.04
CA GLU A 140 -5.99 -14.15 2.49
C GLU A 140 -5.60 -14.88 3.77
N HIS A 141 -4.30 -15.13 4.00
CA HIS A 141 -3.82 -16.05 5.03
C HIS A 141 -2.89 -15.43 6.08
N TYR A 142 -2.38 -14.23 5.89
CA TYR A 142 -1.37 -13.67 6.79
C TYR A 142 -1.84 -13.42 8.22
N LYS A 143 -3.16 -13.35 8.45
CA LYS A 143 -3.79 -13.19 9.77
C LYS A 143 -4.38 -14.49 10.34
N ASP A 144 -4.27 -15.63 9.65
CA ASP A 144 -4.96 -16.88 10.03
C ASP A 144 -4.62 -17.37 11.44
N LEU A 145 -3.40 -17.11 11.93
CA LEU A 145 -2.95 -17.52 13.26
C LEU A 145 -3.20 -16.44 14.34
N GLU A 146 -3.78 -15.31 13.98
CA GLU A 146 -4.13 -14.24 14.91
C GLU A 146 -5.57 -14.42 15.39
N LYS A 147 -5.74 -14.54 16.70
CA LYS A 147 -7.06 -14.79 17.30
C LYS A 147 -8.05 -13.65 17.01
N GLY A 148 -9.20 -14.02 16.46
CA GLY A 148 -10.29 -13.07 16.16
C GLY A 148 -10.09 -12.24 14.91
N LYS A 149 -9.02 -12.47 14.18
CA LYS A 149 -8.74 -11.80 12.91
C LYS A 149 -9.08 -12.68 11.72
N TRP A 150 -9.51 -12.04 10.65
CA TRP A 150 -9.83 -12.72 9.39
C TRP A 150 -9.69 -11.73 8.23
N VAL A 151 -9.53 -12.25 7.03
CA VAL A 151 -9.53 -11.49 5.78
C VAL A 151 -10.37 -12.22 4.75
N LYS A 152 -11.14 -11.48 3.99
CA LYS A 152 -11.86 -11.96 2.81
C LYS A 152 -11.49 -11.12 1.60
N VAL A 153 -10.78 -11.73 0.66
CA VAL A 153 -10.45 -11.08 -0.61
C VAL A 153 -11.65 -11.13 -1.54
N GLN A 154 -11.95 -9.98 -2.16
CA GLN A 154 -13.03 -9.82 -3.13
C GLN A 154 -12.52 -9.93 -4.57
N GLY A 155 -11.25 -9.59 -4.80
CA GLY A 155 -10.58 -9.70 -6.08
C GLY A 155 -9.85 -8.42 -6.51
N TRP A 156 -9.31 -8.48 -7.71
CA TRP A 156 -8.59 -7.38 -8.34
C TRP A 156 -9.52 -6.49 -9.14
N GLU A 157 -9.31 -5.18 -9.04
CA GLU A 157 -9.93 -4.16 -9.89
C GLU A 157 -8.84 -3.36 -10.62
N GLY A 158 -9.24 -2.68 -11.69
CA GLY A 158 -8.31 -1.97 -12.57
C GLY A 158 -7.78 -0.64 -12.01
N PRO A 159 -6.97 0.07 -12.83
CA PRO A 159 -6.29 1.30 -12.38
C PRO A 159 -7.24 2.44 -12.02
N GLU A 160 -8.41 2.55 -12.64
CA GLU A 160 -9.35 3.63 -12.33
C GLU A 160 -9.91 3.50 -10.92
N SER A 161 -10.25 2.28 -10.47
CA SER A 161 -10.66 2.03 -9.09
C SER A 161 -9.52 2.33 -8.09
N ALA A 162 -8.29 2.02 -8.44
CA ALA A 162 -7.11 2.34 -7.63
C ALA A 162 -6.88 3.86 -7.50
N LYS A 163 -7.04 4.60 -8.59
CA LYS A 163 -6.93 6.06 -8.60
C LYS A 163 -8.01 6.71 -7.74
N GLU A 164 -9.22 6.18 -7.80
CA GLU A 164 -10.33 6.64 -6.98
C GLU A 164 -10.04 6.43 -5.49
N GLU A 165 -9.45 5.29 -5.11
CA GLU A 165 -9.02 5.01 -3.74
C GLU A 165 -8.01 6.05 -3.24
N VAL A 166 -6.99 6.36 -4.04
CA VAL A 166 -5.97 7.37 -3.70
C VAL A 166 -6.59 8.77 -3.60
N LEU A 167 -7.41 9.16 -4.57
CA LEU A 167 -8.00 10.50 -4.62
C LEU A 167 -8.98 10.74 -3.48
N SER A 168 -9.88 9.78 -3.22
CA SER A 168 -10.85 9.89 -2.13
C SER A 168 -10.16 9.90 -0.76
N GLY A 169 -9.10 9.12 -0.59
CA GLY A 169 -8.27 9.17 0.63
C GLY A 169 -7.60 10.53 0.84
N TYR A 170 -7.09 11.14 -0.21
CA TYR A 170 -6.51 12.47 -0.16
C TYR A 170 -7.54 13.56 0.17
N GLU A 171 -8.71 13.48 -0.43
CA GLU A 171 -9.82 14.42 -0.15
C GLU A 171 -10.30 14.33 1.29
N ARG A 172 -10.40 13.12 1.86
CA ARG A 172 -10.73 12.93 3.29
C ARG A 172 -9.67 13.56 4.19
N TYR A 173 -8.38 13.32 3.92
CA TYR A 173 -7.29 13.92 4.68
C TYR A 173 -7.37 15.45 4.68
N LYS A 174 -7.60 16.06 3.52
CA LYS A 174 -7.77 17.53 3.41
C LYS A 174 -8.97 18.03 4.20
N ALA A 175 -10.09 17.32 4.13
CA ALA A 175 -11.31 17.69 4.85
C ALA A 175 -11.13 17.63 6.38
N GLU A 176 -10.33 16.68 6.87
CA GLU A 176 -10.01 16.57 8.31
C GLU A 176 -9.01 17.63 8.76
N SER A 177 -7.98 17.90 7.96
CA SER A 177 -6.99 18.95 8.27
C SER A 177 -7.63 20.34 8.43
N LEU A 178 -8.66 20.64 7.63
CA LEU A 178 -9.41 21.92 7.74
C LEU A 178 -10.31 22.02 8.97
N LYS A 179 -10.63 20.90 9.64
CA LYS A 179 -11.44 20.89 10.86
C LYS A 179 -10.60 21.07 12.12
N GLY A 180 -9.29 20.87 12.01
CA GLY A 180 -8.34 20.99 13.13
C GLY A 180 -7.69 22.38 13.28
N GLU A 181 -7.98 23.31 12.35
CA GLU A 181 -7.63 24.73 12.43
C GLU A 181 -8.82 25.53 12.99
#